data_cc99505a1bc198edb9e0143b726dc483
#
_entry.id   cc99505a1bc198edb9e0143b726dc483
#
_cell.length_a   1.000
_cell.length_b   1.000
_cell.length_c   1.000
_cell.angle_alpha   90.00
_cell.angle_beta   90.00
_cell.angle_gamma   90.00
#
_symmetry.space_group_name_H-M   'P 1'
#
loop_
_entity.id
_entity.type
_entity.pdbx_description
1 polymer ?
#
loop_
_entity_poly.entity_id
_entity_poly.type
_entity_poly.pdbx_seq_one_letter_code
_entity_poly.pdbx_strand_id
1 'polypeptide(L)'
;MKKKIAAMIMTVALAAASLAGCGTQKADTAQETTVTLFAAKSLNAVMEELIVAYQEKHPNVKIVGSYDSSGTLMTQIEEGAACDVFFSAAVKQMNQLDETDGLVVEGTRHNVVNNQVCVVTYNGSNTKVTGLMDIKNAGSIALADGSVPVGKYTRQAMVNAGMLEKADDVS
;
A
#
# COMPACT_ATOMS: atom_id res chain seq x y z
N MET A 1 72.74 20.32 12.20
CA MET A 1 72.05 21.00 11.16
C MET A 1 72.23 20.27 9.79
N LYS A 2 71.85 19.01 9.66
CA LYS A 2 71.99 18.22 8.41
C LYS A 2 70.88 17.20 8.23
N LYS A 3 69.62 17.53 8.62
CA LYS A 3 68.46 16.63 8.50
C LYS A 3 67.18 17.30 7.90
N LYS A 4 67.31 18.42 7.19
CA LYS A 4 66.13 19.13 6.66
C LYS A 4 66.12 19.35 5.12
N ILE A 5 67.00 18.70 4.37
CA ILE A 5 67.10 18.92 2.92
C ILE A 5 66.67 17.69 2.08
N ALA A 6 66.38 16.57 2.69
CA ALA A 6 65.97 15.35 1.96
C ALA A 6 64.42 15.19 1.72
N ALA A 7 63.59 16.14 2.16
CA ALA A 7 62.12 16.03 2.06
C ALA A 7 61.50 16.88 0.90
N MET A 8 62.27 17.52 0.06
CA MET A 8 61.76 18.50 -0.95
C MET A 8 61.98 18.11 -2.41
N ILE A 9 62.41 16.88 -2.69
CA ILE A 9 62.69 16.46 -4.10
C ILE A 9 61.73 15.34 -4.54
N MET A 10 60.80 14.90 -3.73
CA MET A 10 59.90 13.78 -4.05
C MET A 10 58.48 14.19 -4.43
N THR A 11 58.20 15.44 -4.70
CA THR A 11 56.84 15.98 -4.97
C THR A 11 56.63 16.51 -6.39
N VAL A 12 57.56 16.31 -7.31
CA VAL A 12 57.42 16.84 -8.69
C VAL A 12 57.31 15.78 -9.79
N ALA A 13 57.38 14.51 -9.44
CA ALA A 13 57.32 13.42 -10.43
C ALA A 13 55.93 12.70 -10.58
N LEU A 14 54.85 13.20 -9.98
CA LEU A 14 53.52 12.57 -10.05
C LEU A 14 52.44 13.39 -10.78
N ALA A 15 52.82 14.41 -11.54
CA ALA A 15 51.87 15.32 -12.20
C ALA A 15 51.79 15.17 -13.73
N ALA A 16 52.34 14.12 -14.34
CA ALA A 16 52.39 13.97 -15.79
C ALA A 16 51.77 12.71 -16.38
N ALA A 17 50.91 11.99 -15.65
CA ALA A 17 50.26 10.73 -16.11
C ALA A 17 48.73 10.75 -16.12
N SER A 18 48.06 11.89 -16.17
CA SER A 18 46.59 11.98 -16.09
C SER A 18 45.88 12.63 -17.31
N LEU A 19 46.46 12.50 -18.53
CA LEU A 19 45.78 13.00 -19.75
C LEU A 19 45.65 11.94 -20.86
N ALA A 20 45.32 10.68 -20.51
CA ALA A 20 44.87 9.69 -21.44
C ALA A 20 43.71 8.86 -20.84
N GLY A 21 42.69 9.52 -20.34
CA GLY A 21 41.44 8.93 -19.92
C GLY A 21 40.39 9.15 -20.99
N CYS A 22 40.30 8.20 -21.92
CA CYS A 22 39.15 8.04 -22.82
C CYS A 22 37.85 8.27 -22.08
N GLY A 23 36.91 8.93 -22.77
CA GLY A 23 35.55 9.10 -22.33
C GLY A 23 34.90 7.77 -21.91
N THR A 24 34.87 7.49 -20.62
CA THR A 24 33.88 6.62 -20.06
C THR A 24 32.57 7.37 -20.16
N GLN A 25 31.75 6.98 -21.16
CA GLN A 25 30.32 7.17 -21.07
C GLN A 25 29.94 6.84 -19.62
N LYS A 26 29.54 7.85 -18.85
CA LYS A 26 28.76 7.63 -17.65
C LYS A 26 27.54 6.85 -18.13
N ALA A 27 27.55 5.55 -17.88
CA ALA A 27 26.30 4.85 -17.80
C ALA A 27 25.51 5.63 -16.74
N ASP A 28 24.47 6.30 -17.18
CA ASP A 28 23.47 6.91 -16.31
C ASP A 28 22.84 5.74 -15.57
N THR A 29 23.44 5.33 -14.45
CA THR A 29 22.85 4.37 -13.53
C THR A 29 21.69 5.12 -12.94
N ALA A 30 20.52 5.03 -13.60
CA ALA A 30 19.30 5.57 -13.09
C ALA A 30 19.16 5.07 -11.65
N GLN A 31 19.13 6.00 -10.71
CA GLN A 31 19.08 5.71 -9.28
C GLN A 31 17.82 4.89 -8.99
N GLU A 32 17.98 3.72 -8.38
CA GLU A 32 16.85 2.89 -7.96
C GLU A 32 16.03 3.66 -6.90
N THR A 33 14.75 3.79 -7.14
CA THR A 33 13.79 4.43 -6.23
C THR A 33 12.93 3.33 -5.59
N THR A 34 12.92 3.27 -4.27
CA THR A 34 12.02 2.37 -3.53
C THR A 34 10.76 3.13 -3.15
N VAL A 35 9.59 2.54 -3.42
CA VAL A 35 8.27 3.03 -3.05
C VAL A 35 7.64 2.05 -2.07
N THR A 36 7.25 2.52 -0.89
CA THR A 36 6.55 1.74 0.13
C THR A 36 5.04 1.90 -0.05
N LEU A 37 4.38 0.80 -0.42
CA LEU A 37 2.94 0.74 -0.62
C LEU A 37 2.28 0.07 0.59
N PHE A 38 1.36 0.77 1.25
CA PHE A 38 0.43 0.18 2.21
C PHE A 38 -0.93 0.01 1.53
N ALA A 39 -1.45 -1.20 1.45
CA ALA A 39 -2.72 -1.46 0.81
C ALA A 39 -3.61 -2.40 1.62
N ALA A 40 -4.92 -2.18 1.58
CA ALA A 40 -5.87 -3.05 2.24
C ALA A 40 -5.67 -4.51 1.82
N LYS A 41 -5.72 -5.44 2.76
CA LYS A 41 -5.44 -6.87 2.56
C LYS A 41 -6.24 -7.50 1.42
N SER A 42 -7.47 -7.03 1.18
CA SER A 42 -8.30 -7.48 0.07
C SER A 42 -7.74 -7.15 -1.32
N LEU A 43 -6.80 -6.22 -1.39
CA LEU A 43 -6.14 -5.78 -2.63
C LEU A 43 -4.84 -6.53 -2.92
N ASN A 44 -4.34 -7.38 -2.00
CA ASN A 44 -3.03 -8.01 -2.10
C ASN A 44 -2.80 -8.64 -3.50
N ALA A 45 -3.65 -9.57 -3.92
CA ALA A 45 -3.44 -10.29 -5.17
C ALA A 45 -3.35 -9.35 -6.39
N VAL A 46 -4.26 -8.39 -6.50
CA VAL A 46 -4.28 -7.45 -7.63
C VAL A 46 -3.11 -6.46 -7.56
N MET A 47 -2.68 -6.06 -6.36
CA MET A 47 -1.54 -5.16 -6.21
C MET A 47 -0.23 -5.83 -6.60
N GLU A 48 -0.02 -7.09 -6.24
CA GLU A 48 1.17 -7.85 -6.66
C GLU A 48 1.27 -7.94 -8.20
N GLU A 49 0.16 -8.19 -8.89
CA GLU A 49 0.13 -8.17 -10.35
C GLU A 49 0.42 -6.79 -10.93
N LEU A 50 -0.14 -5.74 -10.34
CA LEU A 50 0.10 -4.36 -10.76
C LEU A 50 1.54 -3.91 -10.51
N ILE A 51 2.14 -4.32 -9.39
CA ILE A 51 3.55 -4.05 -9.07
C ILE A 51 4.46 -4.64 -10.15
N VAL A 52 4.26 -5.91 -10.52
CA VAL A 52 5.04 -6.55 -11.59
C VAL A 52 4.90 -5.78 -12.89
N ALA A 53 3.66 -5.50 -13.32
CA ALA A 53 3.40 -4.79 -14.57
C ALA A 53 3.94 -3.35 -14.58
N TYR A 54 3.97 -2.69 -13.42
CA TYR A 54 4.55 -1.35 -13.27
C TYR A 54 6.08 -1.38 -13.37
N GLN A 55 6.72 -2.30 -12.65
CA GLN A 55 8.18 -2.44 -12.62
C GLN A 55 8.76 -2.89 -13.97
N GLU A 56 8.02 -3.66 -14.78
CA GLU A 56 8.40 -3.96 -16.17
C GLU A 56 8.55 -2.68 -17.03
N LYS A 57 7.70 -1.67 -16.79
CA LYS A 57 7.74 -0.38 -17.50
C LYS A 57 8.68 0.62 -16.85
N HIS A 58 8.98 0.44 -15.56
CA HIS A 58 9.78 1.34 -14.74
C HIS A 58 10.85 0.56 -13.98
N PRO A 59 11.88 0.03 -14.68
CA PRO A 59 12.86 -0.89 -14.09
C PRO A 59 13.71 -0.29 -12.96
N ASN A 60 13.71 1.02 -12.84
CA ASN A 60 14.41 1.75 -11.76
C ASN A 60 13.53 1.98 -10.50
N VAL A 61 12.27 1.51 -10.52
CA VAL A 61 11.36 1.64 -9.39
C VAL A 61 11.14 0.28 -8.76
N LYS A 62 11.43 0.16 -7.47
CA LYS A 62 11.11 -0.99 -6.65
C LYS A 62 9.93 -0.65 -5.75
N ILE A 63 8.83 -1.39 -5.84
CA ILE A 63 7.67 -1.22 -4.97
C ILE A 63 7.67 -2.34 -3.93
N VAL A 64 7.54 -1.95 -2.66
CA VAL A 64 7.45 -2.88 -1.52
C VAL A 64 6.05 -2.75 -0.92
N GLY A 65 5.23 -3.81 -1.09
CA GLY A 65 3.87 -3.87 -0.58
C GLY A 65 3.78 -4.36 0.87
N SER A 66 2.93 -3.72 1.66
CA SER A 66 2.51 -4.17 2.98
C SER A 66 0.97 -4.24 3.01
N TYR A 67 0.40 -5.38 3.46
CA TYR A 67 -1.00 -5.69 3.33
C TYR A 67 -1.63 -6.07 4.66
N ASP A 68 -2.54 -5.23 5.15
CA ASP A 68 -3.31 -5.49 6.37
C ASP A 68 -4.69 -4.81 6.29
N SER A 69 -5.45 -4.81 7.38
CA SER A 69 -6.67 -4.01 7.44
C SER A 69 -6.33 -2.52 7.27
N SER A 70 -7.20 -1.78 6.58
CA SER A 70 -6.97 -0.34 6.40
C SER A 70 -6.82 0.41 7.73
N GLY A 71 -7.47 -0.07 8.81
CA GLY A 71 -7.32 0.49 10.15
C GLY A 71 -5.94 0.26 10.73
N THR A 72 -5.41 -0.97 10.65
CA THR A 72 -4.06 -1.31 11.13
C THR A 72 -2.99 -0.49 10.40
N LEU A 73 -3.11 -0.41 9.08
CA LEU A 73 -2.15 0.36 8.27
C LEU A 73 -2.20 1.87 8.57
N MET A 74 -3.41 2.41 8.77
CA MET A 74 -3.60 3.79 9.20
C MET A 74 -2.88 4.06 10.52
N THR A 75 -3.09 3.21 11.53
CA THR A 75 -2.43 3.34 12.83
C THR A 75 -0.89 3.30 12.69
N GLN A 76 -0.36 2.42 11.85
CA GLN A 76 1.08 2.39 11.59
C GLN A 76 1.59 3.70 10.98
N ILE A 77 0.82 4.32 10.06
CA ILE A 77 1.17 5.63 9.50
C ILE A 77 1.14 6.72 10.57
N GLU A 78 0.09 6.74 11.41
CA GLU A 78 -0.03 7.66 12.54
C GLU A 78 1.14 7.51 13.54
N GLU A 79 1.65 6.30 13.72
CA GLU A 79 2.83 5.98 14.54
C GLU A 79 4.16 6.28 13.85
N GLY A 80 4.14 6.79 12.63
CA GLY A 80 5.34 7.23 11.89
C GLY A 80 5.97 6.19 10.99
N ALA A 81 5.27 5.11 10.64
CA ALA A 81 5.77 4.18 9.64
C ALA A 81 5.91 4.88 8.27
N ALA A 82 7.04 4.64 7.60
CA ALA A 82 7.25 5.16 6.25
C ALA A 82 6.25 4.54 5.28
N CYS A 83 5.48 5.40 4.60
CA CYS A 83 4.48 5.01 3.62
C CYS A 83 4.43 6.08 2.52
N ASP A 84 4.75 5.71 1.29
CA ASP A 84 4.69 6.61 0.14
C ASP A 84 3.32 6.60 -0.52
N VAL A 85 2.66 5.44 -0.52
CA VAL A 85 1.32 5.25 -1.10
C VAL A 85 0.45 4.44 -0.15
N PHE A 86 -0.71 4.98 0.21
CA PHE A 86 -1.72 4.27 1.00
C PHE A 86 -2.98 4.01 0.19
N PHE A 87 -3.36 2.75 0.01
CA PHE A 87 -4.59 2.35 -0.65
C PHE A 87 -5.58 1.75 0.34
N SER A 88 -6.44 2.59 0.89
CA SER A 88 -7.48 2.18 1.84
C SER A 88 -8.70 1.58 1.14
N ALA A 89 -9.29 0.54 1.72
CA ALA A 89 -10.58 0.01 1.29
C ALA A 89 -11.78 0.82 1.84
N ALA A 90 -11.55 1.85 2.65
CA ALA A 90 -12.62 2.66 3.22
C ALA A 90 -12.23 4.14 3.31
N VAL A 91 -13.20 4.99 3.00
CA VAL A 91 -13.06 6.47 3.03
C VAL A 91 -12.72 6.98 4.43
N LYS A 92 -13.22 6.32 5.50
CA LYS A 92 -13.01 6.74 6.89
C LYS A 92 -11.52 6.87 7.24
N GLN A 93 -10.70 5.88 6.90
CA GLN A 93 -9.28 5.90 7.20
C GLN A 93 -8.54 6.99 6.40
N MET A 94 -8.94 7.20 5.15
CA MET A 94 -8.42 8.31 4.37
C MET A 94 -8.81 9.68 4.94
N ASN A 95 -10.05 9.84 5.41
CA ASN A 95 -10.47 11.09 6.06
C ASN A 95 -9.66 11.35 7.34
N GLN A 96 -9.38 10.31 8.12
CA GLN A 96 -8.56 10.46 9.33
C GLN A 96 -7.18 11.00 8.98
N LEU A 97 -6.44 10.33 8.08
CA LEU A 97 -5.09 10.74 7.71
C LEU A 97 -5.03 12.10 6.98
N ASP A 98 -6.03 12.42 6.18
CA ASP A 98 -6.06 13.63 5.36
C ASP A 98 -6.61 14.84 6.14
N GLU A 99 -7.85 14.72 6.64
CA GLU A 99 -8.60 15.84 7.19
C GLU A 99 -8.28 16.11 8.68
N THR A 100 -7.90 15.05 9.43
CA THR A 100 -7.62 15.17 10.88
C THR A 100 -6.13 15.28 11.17
N ASP A 101 -5.33 14.40 10.57
CA ASP A 101 -3.91 14.27 10.91
C ASP A 101 -3.01 15.11 9.98
N GLY A 102 -3.51 15.48 8.79
CA GLY A 102 -2.75 16.25 7.81
C GLY A 102 -1.53 15.51 7.24
N LEU A 103 -1.58 14.17 7.20
CA LEU A 103 -0.49 13.31 6.76
C LEU A 103 -0.51 12.99 5.25
N VAL A 104 -1.57 13.39 4.55
CA VAL A 104 -1.69 13.20 3.11
C VAL A 104 -1.22 14.45 2.39
N VAL A 105 -0.37 14.28 1.39
CA VAL A 105 0.10 15.40 0.56
C VAL A 105 -1.07 16.01 -0.20
N GLU A 106 -1.22 17.32 -0.10
CA GLU A 106 -2.34 18.04 -0.73
C GLU A 106 -2.47 17.71 -2.24
N GLY A 107 -3.69 17.43 -2.67
CA GLY A 107 -4.01 17.13 -4.08
C GLY A 107 -3.66 15.72 -4.53
N THR A 108 -3.11 14.86 -3.67
CA THR A 108 -2.73 13.49 -4.04
C THR A 108 -3.78 12.43 -3.72
N ARG A 109 -4.85 12.79 -3.02
CA ARG A 109 -5.95 11.87 -2.69
C ARG A 109 -6.89 11.66 -3.87
N HIS A 110 -7.09 10.39 -4.24
CA HIS A 110 -7.97 10.00 -5.34
C HIS A 110 -8.86 8.82 -4.97
N ASN A 111 -10.13 8.86 -5.38
CA ASN A 111 -11.01 7.70 -5.35
C ASN A 111 -10.76 6.88 -6.62
N VAL A 112 -10.19 5.68 -6.47
CA VAL A 112 -9.73 4.86 -7.60
C VAL A 112 -10.81 3.90 -8.07
N VAL A 113 -11.51 3.22 -7.12
CA VAL A 113 -12.54 2.21 -7.42
C VAL A 113 -13.70 2.33 -6.44
N ASN A 114 -14.88 1.89 -6.88
CA ASN A 114 -16.02 1.66 -6.00
C ASN A 114 -16.03 0.20 -5.56
N ASN A 115 -16.36 -0.04 -4.29
CA ASN A 115 -16.50 -1.37 -3.74
C ASN A 115 -17.97 -1.65 -3.41
N GLN A 116 -18.38 -2.92 -3.50
CA GLN A 116 -19.72 -3.38 -3.16
C GLN A 116 -19.63 -4.65 -2.31
N VAL A 117 -20.51 -4.77 -1.32
CA VAL A 117 -20.68 -6.01 -0.57
C VAL A 117 -21.61 -6.91 -1.35
N CYS A 118 -21.27 -8.19 -1.48
CA CYS A 118 -22.11 -9.19 -2.13
C CYS A 118 -22.34 -10.39 -1.19
N VAL A 119 -23.46 -11.06 -1.40
CA VAL A 119 -23.74 -12.36 -0.81
C VAL A 119 -23.18 -13.43 -1.73
N VAL A 120 -22.38 -14.34 -1.20
CA VAL A 120 -21.84 -15.47 -1.94
C VAL A 120 -22.34 -16.78 -1.33
N THR A 121 -22.63 -17.75 -2.15
CA THR A 121 -22.98 -19.12 -1.75
C THR A 121 -21.98 -20.09 -2.35
N TYR A 122 -21.73 -21.21 -1.66
CA TYR A 122 -20.86 -22.24 -2.20
C TYR A 122 -21.45 -22.82 -3.49
N ASN A 123 -20.63 -22.96 -4.52
CA ASN A 123 -21.05 -23.54 -5.79
C ASN A 123 -21.43 -25.03 -5.58
N GLY A 124 -22.67 -25.37 -5.95
CA GLY A 124 -23.24 -26.70 -5.67
C GLY A 124 -23.93 -26.83 -4.30
N SER A 125 -24.05 -25.76 -3.52
CA SER A 125 -24.88 -25.75 -2.31
C SER A 125 -26.37 -25.85 -2.69
N ASN A 126 -27.15 -26.55 -1.86
CA ASN A 126 -28.63 -26.63 -2.01
C ASN A 126 -29.32 -25.49 -1.25
N THR A 127 -28.64 -24.39 -1.01
CA THR A 127 -29.24 -23.24 -0.33
C THR A 127 -30.33 -22.60 -1.17
N LYS A 128 -31.38 -22.10 -0.52
CA LYS A 128 -32.45 -21.30 -1.14
C LYS A 128 -32.13 -19.79 -1.07
N VAL A 129 -30.92 -19.42 -0.63
CA VAL A 129 -30.51 -18.02 -0.57
C VAL A 129 -30.11 -17.54 -1.97
N THR A 130 -30.79 -16.52 -2.45
CA THR A 130 -30.56 -15.88 -3.74
C THR A 130 -30.05 -14.45 -3.59
N GLY A 131 -30.09 -13.89 -2.38
CA GLY A 131 -29.65 -12.54 -2.08
C GLY A 131 -29.75 -12.20 -0.60
N LEU A 132 -29.56 -10.93 -0.29
CA LEU A 132 -29.57 -10.45 1.09
C LEU A 132 -30.94 -10.68 1.77
N MET A 133 -32.04 -10.46 1.04
CA MET A 133 -33.40 -10.48 1.64
C MET A 133 -33.86 -11.86 2.13
N ASP A 134 -33.28 -12.91 1.58
CA ASP A 134 -33.60 -14.30 1.96
C ASP A 134 -32.47 -15.01 2.69
N ILE A 135 -31.45 -14.27 3.13
CA ILE A 135 -30.27 -14.81 3.83
C ILE A 135 -30.63 -15.57 5.12
N LYS A 136 -31.78 -15.24 5.74
CA LYS A 136 -32.33 -15.97 6.90
C LYS A 136 -32.65 -17.45 6.61
N ASN A 137 -32.75 -17.82 5.33
CA ASN A 137 -32.98 -19.21 4.91
C ASN A 137 -31.66 -20.01 4.85
N ALA A 138 -30.51 -19.38 5.09
CA ALA A 138 -29.24 -20.08 5.20
C ALA A 138 -29.17 -20.90 6.50
N GLY A 139 -28.58 -22.08 6.43
CA GLY A 139 -28.32 -22.90 7.63
C GLY A 139 -27.21 -22.33 8.50
N SER A 140 -26.28 -21.55 7.91
CA SER A 140 -25.23 -20.80 8.57
C SER A 140 -24.80 -19.62 7.71
N ILE A 141 -24.30 -18.57 8.38
CA ILE A 141 -23.83 -17.34 7.72
C ILE A 141 -22.44 -17.05 8.28
N ALA A 142 -21.49 -16.76 7.39
CA ALA A 142 -20.18 -16.24 7.76
C ALA A 142 -20.14 -14.73 7.47
N LEU A 143 -19.84 -13.96 8.50
CA LEU A 143 -19.70 -12.49 8.41
C LEU A 143 -18.30 -12.10 8.89
N ALA A 144 -17.74 -11.08 8.26
CA ALA A 144 -16.53 -10.46 8.76
C ALA A 144 -16.81 -9.69 10.06
N ASP A 145 -15.79 -9.57 10.90
CA ASP A 145 -15.87 -8.79 12.14
C ASP A 145 -16.23 -7.32 11.88
N GLY A 146 -16.95 -6.70 12.82
CA GLY A 146 -17.37 -5.31 12.73
C GLY A 146 -16.21 -4.29 12.76
N SER A 147 -15.00 -4.68 13.15
CA SER A 147 -13.84 -3.80 13.13
C SER A 147 -13.28 -3.57 11.72
N VAL A 148 -13.53 -4.48 10.77
CA VAL A 148 -13.07 -4.37 9.38
C VAL A 148 -14.13 -3.77 8.47
N PRO A 149 -13.73 -3.07 7.37
CA PRO A 149 -14.67 -2.37 6.49
C PRO A 149 -15.80 -3.24 5.94
N VAL A 150 -15.50 -4.44 5.42
CA VAL A 150 -16.52 -5.32 4.85
C VAL A 150 -17.55 -5.74 5.89
N GLY A 151 -17.13 -5.99 7.13
CA GLY A 151 -18.05 -6.32 8.22
C GLY A 151 -18.99 -5.16 8.57
N LYS A 152 -18.49 -3.92 8.60
CA LYS A 152 -19.31 -2.72 8.81
C LYS A 152 -20.33 -2.51 7.69
N TYR A 153 -19.87 -2.62 6.43
CA TYR A 153 -20.75 -2.44 5.28
C TYR A 153 -21.83 -3.52 5.20
N THR A 154 -21.49 -4.77 5.54
CA THR A 154 -22.47 -5.86 5.58
C THR A 154 -23.55 -5.58 6.62
N ARG A 155 -23.18 -5.19 7.84
CA ARG A 155 -24.15 -4.85 8.89
C ARG A 155 -25.00 -3.66 8.51
N GLN A 156 -24.42 -2.62 7.93
CA GLN A 156 -25.16 -1.47 7.43
C GLN A 156 -26.13 -1.86 6.31
N ALA A 157 -25.75 -2.73 5.40
CA ALA A 157 -26.64 -3.26 4.37
C ALA A 157 -27.83 -4.03 4.98
N MET A 158 -27.59 -4.83 6.04
CA MET A 158 -28.64 -5.52 6.76
C MET A 158 -29.60 -4.56 7.48
N VAL A 159 -29.08 -3.49 8.08
CA VAL A 159 -29.91 -2.43 8.68
C VAL A 159 -30.76 -1.73 7.60
N ASN A 160 -30.16 -1.36 6.48
CA ASN A 160 -30.86 -0.71 5.37
C ASN A 160 -31.93 -1.61 4.74
N ALA A 161 -31.75 -2.95 4.82
CA ALA A 161 -32.71 -3.94 4.38
C ALA A 161 -33.80 -4.27 5.46
N GLY A 162 -33.76 -3.61 6.61
CA GLY A 162 -34.71 -3.84 7.71
C GLY A 162 -34.54 -5.21 8.39
N MET A 163 -33.37 -5.82 8.29
CA MET A 163 -33.06 -7.13 8.87
C MET A 163 -32.47 -7.00 10.29
N LEU A 164 -31.87 -5.87 10.58
CA LEU A 164 -31.31 -5.51 11.89
C LEU A 164 -31.82 -4.11 12.27
N GLU A 165 -31.98 -3.87 13.57
CA GLU A 165 -32.30 -2.55 14.09
C GLU A 165 -31.06 -1.65 14.14
N LYS A 166 -29.91 -2.24 14.50
CA LYS A 166 -28.61 -1.55 14.60
C LYS A 166 -27.49 -2.41 14.03
N ALA A 167 -26.44 -1.77 13.56
CA ALA A 167 -25.27 -2.46 12.99
C ALA A 167 -24.50 -3.33 13.99
N ASP A 168 -24.66 -3.09 15.30
CA ASP A 168 -23.99 -3.81 16.37
C ASP A 168 -24.80 -5.01 16.89
N ASP A 169 -26.01 -5.25 16.38
CA ASP A 169 -26.89 -6.35 16.80
C ASP A 169 -26.40 -7.75 16.33
N VAL A 170 -25.33 -7.81 15.57
CA VAL A 170 -24.69 -9.05 15.11
C VAL A 170 -23.35 -9.21 15.81
N SER A 171 -23.29 -10.07 16.77
CA SER A 171 -22.07 -10.49 17.50
C SER A 171 -21.50 -11.78 16.88
#